data_d1ce3adcbf3db2ce7f309e51a6ab9917
#
_entry.id   d1ce3adcbf3db2ce7f309e51a6ab9917
#
_cell.length_a   1.000
_cell.length_b   1.000
_cell.length_c   1.000
_cell.angle_alpha   90.00
_cell.angle_beta   90.00
_cell.angle_gamma   90.00
#
_symmetry.space_group_name_H-M   'P 1'
#
loop_
_entity.id
_entity.type
_entity.pdbx_description
1 polymer ?
#
loop_
_entity_poly.entity_id
_entity_poly.type
_entity_poly.pdbx_seq_one_letter_code
_entity_poly.pdbx_strand_id
1 'polypeptide(L)'
;FNDFIIEMAPGILMTIVPSFMFIKWFYAEEFSGTRVRDIAELESKYGIKDAQMLTVSGSILFLVVLNFFLHPITEIAVSWIALVGAVIMLLATDRHELEKPLEHVEWTTLLFFAGLFVLVHALQHLGVISVIGDYVTKGIEYFGTDAEGDVVRLAAAVLIILWVSAIASAFIDNIPYTATMIPVVMQISHELSIDLSPMIWALAFG
;
A
#
# COMPACT_ATOMS: atom_id res chain seq x y z
N PHE A 1 3.24 -9.66 -5.30
CA PHE A 1 1.83 -9.52 -4.93
C PHE A 1 1.38 -10.66 -4.02
N ASN A 2 1.64 -11.92 -4.39
CA ASN A 2 1.27 -13.10 -3.59
C ASN A 2 1.98 -13.10 -2.24
N ASP A 3 3.27 -12.81 -2.19
CA ASP A 3 4.05 -12.72 -0.95
C ASP A 3 3.46 -11.68 0.00
N PHE A 4 3.07 -10.52 -0.56
CA PHE A 4 2.40 -9.48 0.21
C PHE A 4 1.10 -9.97 0.85
N ILE A 5 0.27 -10.71 0.11
CA ILE A 5 -0.97 -11.26 0.67
C ILE A 5 -0.68 -12.32 1.74
N ILE A 6 0.26 -13.23 1.49
CA ILE A 6 0.57 -14.34 2.40
C ILE A 6 1.13 -13.81 3.72
N GLU A 7 2.04 -12.84 3.66
CA GLU A 7 2.72 -12.30 4.83
C GLU A 7 1.86 -11.28 5.60
N MET A 8 1.09 -10.45 4.88
CA MET A 8 0.29 -9.39 5.51
C MET A 8 -1.09 -9.86 5.98
N ALA A 9 -1.71 -10.84 5.31
CA ALA A 9 -3.07 -11.24 5.63
C ALA A 9 -3.26 -11.72 7.08
N PRO A 10 -2.36 -12.52 7.68
CA PRO A 10 -2.51 -12.92 9.08
C PRO A 10 -2.50 -11.72 10.04
N GLY A 11 -1.58 -10.77 9.85
CA GLY A 11 -1.51 -9.55 10.65
C GLY A 11 -2.76 -8.68 10.51
N ILE A 12 -3.21 -8.48 9.28
CA ILE A 12 -4.45 -7.72 9.00
C ILE A 12 -5.67 -8.39 9.65
N LEU A 13 -5.80 -9.72 9.55
CA LEU A 13 -6.91 -10.44 10.17
C LEU A 13 -6.87 -10.34 11.71
N MET A 14 -5.67 -10.39 12.29
CA MET A 14 -5.49 -10.19 13.73
C MET A 14 -5.90 -8.79 14.21
N THR A 15 -5.78 -7.77 13.38
CA THR A 15 -6.14 -6.39 13.72
C THR A 15 -7.59 -6.06 13.39
N ILE A 16 -8.16 -6.58 12.29
CA ILE A 16 -9.55 -6.32 11.88
C ILE A 16 -10.55 -6.79 12.95
N VAL A 17 -10.36 -7.98 13.52
CA VAL A 17 -11.30 -8.55 14.48
C VAL A 17 -11.40 -7.70 15.75
N PRO A 18 -10.29 -7.37 16.45
CA PRO A 18 -10.34 -6.47 17.61
C PRO A 18 -10.86 -5.08 17.26
N SER A 19 -10.47 -4.52 16.12
CA SER A 19 -10.93 -3.21 15.67
C SER A 19 -12.44 -3.19 15.44
N PHE A 20 -13.00 -4.22 14.80
CA PHE A 20 -14.44 -4.35 14.62
C PHE A 20 -15.18 -4.52 15.95
N MET A 21 -14.63 -5.31 16.89
CA MET A 21 -15.19 -5.46 18.22
C MET A 21 -15.17 -4.15 19.02
N PHE A 22 -14.06 -3.39 18.92
CA PHE A 22 -13.92 -2.08 19.55
C PHE A 22 -14.93 -1.07 18.99
N ILE A 23 -15.05 -0.97 17.65
CA ILE A 23 -16.02 -0.08 16.99
C ILE A 23 -17.45 -0.45 17.42
N LYS A 24 -17.79 -1.73 17.40
CA LYS A 24 -19.11 -2.21 17.81
C LYS A 24 -19.41 -1.92 19.28
N TRP A 25 -18.39 -1.99 20.15
CA TRP A 25 -18.53 -1.67 21.57
C TRP A 25 -18.64 -0.16 21.80
N PHE A 26 -17.78 0.63 21.16
CA PHE A 26 -17.71 2.08 21.34
C PHE A 26 -18.94 2.80 20.74
N TYR A 27 -19.42 2.34 19.60
CA TYR A 27 -20.58 2.91 18.90
C TYR A 27 -21.84 2.05 19.05
N ALA A 28 -21.99 1.30 20.16
CA ALA A 28 -23.12 0.37 20.37
C ALA A 28 -24.49 1.04 20.25
N GLU A 29 -24.65 2.27 20.73
CA GLU A 29 -25.90 3.04 20.64
C GLU A 29 -26.28 3.38 19.19
N GLU A 30 -25.29 3.71 18.35
CA GLU A 30 -25.52 4.06 16.93
C GLU A 30 -25.89 2.81 16.10
N PHE A 31 -25.32 1.64 16.45
CA PHE A 31 -25.64 0.37 15.79
C PHE A 31 -26.99 -0.21 16.23
N SER A 32 -27.54 0.20 17.37
CA SER A 32 -28.82 -0.29 17.86
C SER A 32 -30.04 0.42 17.24
N GLY A 33 -29.82 1.51 16.55
CA GLY A 33 -30.87 2.26 15.83
C GLY A 33 -31.33 1.56 14.59
N THR A 34 -32.58 1.11 14.55
CA THR A 34 -33.25 0.61 13.32
C THR A 34 -33.49 1.79 12.38
N ARG A 35 -32.51 2.19 11.59
CA ARG A 35 -32.75 3.10 10.47
C ARG A 35 -33.42 2.29 9.37
N VAL A 36 -34.72 2.40 9.27
CA VAL A 36 -35.47 1.95 8.09
C VAL A 36 -35.03 2.85 6.92
N ARG A 37 -34.02 2.39 6.17
CA ARG A 37 -33.67 3.04 4.89
C ARG A 37 -34.74 2.62 3.88
N ASP A 38 -35.30 3.59 3.19
CA ASP A 38 -36.16 3.34 2.05
C ASP A 38 -35.30 2.74 0.92
N ILE A 39 -35.36 1.41 0.82
CA ILE A 39 -34.60 0.64 -0.19
C ILE A 39 -35.05 1.04 -1.60
N ALA A 40 -36.32 1.39 -1.78
CA ALA A 40 -36.85 1.82 -3.07
C ALA A 40 -36.22 3.15 -3.54
N GLU A 41 -35.99 4.09 -2.62
CA GLU A 41 -35.29 5.34 -2.94
C GLU A 41 -33.82 5.07 -3.32
N LEU A 42 -33.15 4.19 -2.61
CA LEU A 42 -31.77 3.81 -2.92
C LEU A 42 -31.68 3.09 -4.26
N GLU A 43 -32.60 2.18 -4.55
CA GLU A 43 -32.64 1.43 -5.80
C GLU A 43 -32.93 2.36 -7.00
N SER A 44 -33.81 3.36 -6.85
CA SER A 44 -34.07 4.34 -7.90
C SER A 44 -32.86 5.23 -8.19
N LYS A 45 -32.07 5.55 -7.17
CA LYS A 45 -30.91 6.45 -7.28
C LYS A 45 -29.61 5.74 -7.69
N TYR A 46 -29.39 4.53 -7.18
CA TYR A 46 -28.14 3.77 -7.34
C TYR A 46 -28.32 2.42 -8.04
N GLY A 47 -29.53 2.13 -8.52
CA GLY A 47 -29.80 0.88 -9.25
C GLY A 47 -28.92 0.74 -10.50
N ILE A 48 -28.64 -0.50 -10.85
CA ILE A 48 -27.83 -0.83 -12.03
C ILE A 48 -28.60 -0.38 -13.29
N LYS A 49 -28.10 0.65 -13.96
CA LYS A 49 -28.73 1.21 -15.16
C LYS A 49 -28.40 0.40 -16.42
N ASP A 50 -27.19 -0.13 -16.48
CA ASP A 50 -26.69 -0.92 -17.61
C ASP A 50 -26.02 -2.20 -17.09
N ALA A 51 -26.77 -3.30 -17.13
CA ALA A 51 -26.29 -4.61 -16.70
C ALA A 51 -25.23 -5.18 -17.66
N GLN A 52 -25.28 -4.83 -18.95
CA GLN A 52 -24.31 -5.29 -19.94
C GLN A 52 -22.95 -4.61 -19.71
N MET A 53 -22.96 -3.30 -19.54
CA MET A 53 -21.76 -2.53 -19.21
C MET A 53 -21.12 -3.01 -17.89
N LEU A 54 -21.93 -3.25 -16.86
CA LEU A 54 -21.47 -3.79 -15.59
C LEU A 54 -20.79 -5.16 -15.75
N THR A 55 -21.41 -6.05 -16.55
CA THR A 55 -20.85 -7.39 -16.80
C THR A 55 -19.52 -7.32 -17.55
N VAL A 56 -19.43 -6.50 -18.59
CA VAL A 56 -18.19 -6.32 -19.36
C VAL A 56 -17.09 -5.73 -18.47
N SER A 57 -17.39 -4.64 -17.74
CA SER A 57 -16.43 -3.99 -16.86
C SER A 57 -15.99 -4.91 -15.73
N GLY A 58 -16.93 -5.64 -15.11
CA GLY A 58 -16.65 -6.61 -14.07
C GLY A 58 -15.79 -7.77 -14.57
N SER A 59 -16.03 -8.26 -15.77
CA SER A 59 -15.23 -9.34 -16.39
C SER A 59 -13.79 -8.87 -16.65
N ILE A 60 -13.61 -7.67 -17.18
CA ILE A 60 -12.27 -7.11 -17.44
C ILE A 60 -11.54 -6.91 -16.11
N LEU A 61 -12.20 -6.31 -15.11
CA LEU A 61 -11.61 -6.12 -13.79
C LEU A 61 -11.22 -7.46 -13.14
N PHE A 62 -12.08 -8.46 -13.23
CA PHE A 62 -11.78 -9.82 -12.73
C PHE A 62 -10.54 -10.40 -13.42
N LEU A 63 -10.42 -10.26 -14.75
CA LEU A 63 -9.25 -10.72 -15.50
C LEU A 63 -7.98 -9.97 -15.11
N VAL A 64 -8.04 -8.66 -14.86
CA VAL A 64 -6.89 -7.87 -14.38
C VAL A 64 -6.44 -8.37 -13.01
N VAL A 65 -7.38 -8.54 -12.06
CA VAL A 65 -7.09 -9.06 -10.72
C VAL A 65 -6.53 -10.49 -10.80
N LEU A 66 -7.10 -11.35 -11.64
CA LEU A 66 -6.59 -12.70 -11.86
C LEU A 66 -5.14 -12.68 -12.37
N ASN A 67 -4.81 -11.78 -13.30
CA ASN A 67 -3.44 -11.64 -13.80
C ASN A 67 -2.47 -11.12 -12.72
N PHE A 68 -2.91 -10.33 -11.74
CA PHE A 68 -2.07 -9.98 -10.60
C PHE A 68 -1.65 -11.20 -9.78
N PHE A 69 -2.54 -12.18 -9.61
CA PHE A 69 -2.20 -13.45 -8.96
C PHE A 69 -1.29 -14.34 -9.82
N LEU A 70 -1.39 -14.24 -11.14
CA LEU A 70 -0.58 -14.99 -12.09
C LEU A 70 0.78 -14.34 -12.38
N HIS A 71 1.02 -13.12 -11.88
CA HIS A 71 2.29 -12.41 -12.08
C HIS A 71 3.57 -13.24 -11.79
N PRO A 72 3.64 -14.08 -10.73
CA PRO A 72 4.83 -14.88 -10.49
C PRO A 72 5.13 -15.93 -11.58
N ILE A 73 4.11 -16.30 -12.36
CA ILE A 73 4.21 -17.27 -13.46
C ILE A 73 4.47 -16.57 -14.79
N THR A 74 3.81 -15.42 -14.99
CA THR A 74 3.86 -14.68 -16.26
C THR A 74 5.04 -13.73 -16.36
N GLU A 75 5.65 -13.37 -15.21
CA GLU A 75 6.72 -12.36 -15.08
C GLU A 75 6.36 -10.98 -15.66
N ILE A 76 5.09 -10.74 -16.01
CA ILE A 76 4.61 -9.45 -16.51
C ILE A 76 4.47 -8.49 -15.33
N ALA A 77 5.10 -7.32 -15.40
CA ALA A 77 5.00 -6.33 -14.33
C ALA A 77 3.54 -5.93 -14.06
N VAL A 78 3.15 -5.84 -12.78
CA VAL A 78 1.80 -5.51 -12.32
C VAL A 78 1.31 -4.18 -12.92
N SER A 79 2.20 -3.21 -13.10
CA SER A 79 1.93 -1.92 -13.75
C SER A 79 1.47 -2.07 -15.20
N TRP A 80 2.07 -2.99 -15.96
CA TRP A 80 1.65 -3.29 -17.33
C TRP A 80 0.29 -3.97 -17.38
N ILE A 81 0.02 -4.91 -16.50
CA ILE A 81 -1.28 -5.58 -16.38
C ILE A 81 -2.38 -4.54 -16.12
N ALA A 82 -2.15 -3.63 -15.16
CA ALA A 82 -3.09 -2.56 -14.83
C ALA A 82 -3.30 -1.59 -16.00
N LEU A 83 -2.23 -1.15 -16.65
CA LEU A 83 -2.31 -0.21 -17.76
C LEU A 83 -3.05 -0.81 -18.98
N VAL A 84 -2.71 -2.03 -19.36
CA VAL A 84 -3.38 -2.74 -20.47
C VAL A 84 -4.84 -2.98 -20.12
N GLY A 85 -5.14 -3.40 -18.89
CA GLY A 85 -6.50 -3.57 -18.41
C GLY A 85 -7.31 -2.28 -18.48
N ALA A 86 -6.74 -1.16 -18.07
CA ALA A 86 -7.38 0.16 -18.15
C ALA A 86 -7.67 0.56 -19.61
N VAL A 87 -6.73 0.35 -20.52
CA VAL A 87 -6.93 0.62 -21.96
C VAL A 87 -8.03 -0.27 -22.54
N ILE A 88 -8.03 -1.57 -22.22
CA ILE A 88 -9.07 -2.50 -22.69
C ILE A 88 -10.43 -2.06 -22.12
N MET A 89 -10.50 -1.72 -20.84
CA MET A 89 -11.71 -1.23 -20.19
C MET A 89 -12.24 0.01 -20.89
N LEU A 90 -11.41 1.01 -21.15
CA LEU A 90 -11.75 2.25 -21.83
C LEU A 90 -12.32 1.98 -23.23
N LEU A 91 -11.67 1.12 -24.01
CA LEU A 91 -12.11 0.78 -25.36
C LEU A 91 -13.40 -0.06 -25.38
N ALA A 92 -13.64 -0.87 -24.37
CA ALA A 92 -14.81 -1.73 -24.28
C ALA A 92 -16.06 -1.00 -23.80
N THR A 93 -15.90 0.01 -22.93
CA THR A 93 -17.02 0.69 -22.27
C THR A 93 -17.41 1.99 -22.93
N ASP A 94 -16.46 2.75 -23.46
CA ASP A 94 -16.74 4.10 -23.99
C ASP A 94 -15.93 4.42 -25.25
N ARG A 95 -16.12 3.62 -26.26
CA ARG A 95 -15.37 3.69 -27.53
C ARG A 95 -15.51 5.03 -28.27
N HIS A 96 -16.62 5.73 -28.06
CA HIS A 96 -16.98 6.92 -28.82
C HIS A 96 -16.68 8.23 -28.06
N GLU A 97 -16.51 8.18 -26.74
CA GLU A 97 -16.28 9.34 -25.88
C GLU A 97 -15.10 9.11 -24.93
N LEU A 98 -13.94 8.79 -25.49
CA LEU A 98 -12.72 8.49 -24.69
C LEU A 98 -12.25 9.68 -23.84
N GLU A 99 -12.63 10.88 -24.22
CA GLU A 99 -12.25 12.11 -23.47
C GLU A 99 -12.84 12.14 -22.07
N LYS A 100 -14.11 11.76 -21.90
CA LYS A 100 -14.79 11.79 -20.60
C LYS A 100 -14.13 10.97 -19.49
N PRO A 101 -13.82 9.66 -19.71
CA PRO A 101 -13.07 8.89 -18.73
C PRO A 101 -11.68 9.45 -18.46
N LEU A 102 -10.99 10.01 -19.46
CA LEU A 102 -9.66 10.59 -19.31
C LEU A 102 -9.67 11.89 -18.49
N GLU A 103 -10.76 12.66 -18.53
CA GLU A 103 -10.95 13.84 -17.66
C GLU A 103 -11.02 13.47 -16.17
N HIS A 104 -11.46 12.24 -15.84
CA HIS A 104 -11.53 11.76 -14.46
C HIS A 104 -10.20 11.24 -13.94
N VAL A 105 -9.16 11.16 -14.79
CA VAL A 105 -7.82 10.80 -14.34
C VAL A 105 -7.25 11.94 -13.50
N GLU A 106 -6.82 11.63 -12.30
CA GLU A 106 -6.20 12.58 -11.37
C GLU A 106 -4.79 12.95 -11.80
N TRP A 107 -4.65 13.71 -12.89
CA TRP A 107 -3.37 14.14 -13.44
C TRP A 107 -2.49 14.86 -12.42
N THR A 108 -3.10 15.64 -11.55
CA THR A 108 -2.40 16.36 -10.46
C THR A 108 -1.72 15.38 -9.53
N THR A 109 -2.39 14.31 -9.15
CA THR A 109 -1.85 13.24 -8.29
C THR A 109 -0.71 12.50 -8.99
N LEU A 110 -0.85 12.18 -10.27
CA LEU A 110 0.22 11.54 -11.05
C LEU A 110 1.47 12.42 -11.16
N LEU A 111 1.30 13.72 -11.44
CA LEU A 111 2.40 14.68 -11.51
C LEU A 111 3.05 14.89 -10.14
N PHE A 112 2.26 14.91 -9.07
CA PHE A 112 2.78 14.96 -7.70
C PHE A 112 3.71 13.77 -7.42
N PHE A 113 3.29 12.54 -7.71
CA PHE A 113 4.14 11.36 -7.51
C PHE A 113 5.36 11.35 -8.41
N ALA A 114 5.24 11.77 -9.67
CA ALA A 114 6.40 11.92 -10.54
C ALA A 114 7.43 12.89 -9.95
N GLY A 115 6.98 14.06 -9.47
CA GLY A 115 7.84 15.03 -8.78
C GLY A 115 8.45 14.47 -7.49
N LEU A 116 7.67 13.73 -6.70
CA LEU A 116 8.14 13.10 -5.48
C LEU A 116 9.28 12.10 -5.76
N PHE A 117 9.14 11.22 -6.76
CA PHE A 117 10.20 10.27 -7.10
C PHE A 117 11.48 10.96 -7.59
N VAL A 118 11.35 12.05 -8.34
CA VAL A 118 12.50 12.89 -8.72
C VAL A 118 13.17 13.49 -7.49
N LEU A 119 12.39 14.01 -6.53
CA LEU A 119 12.91 14.57 -5.27
C LEU A 119 13.64 13.50 -4.45
N VAL A 120 13.04 12.33 -4.25
CA VAL A 120 13.66 11.22 -3.49
C VAL A 120 14.95 10.78 -4.15
N HIS A 121 15.00 10.68 -5.48
CA HIS A 121 16.21 10.36 -6.22
C HIS A 121 17.30 11.43 -6.04
N ALA A 122 16.92 12.71 -6.05
CA ALA A 122 17.84 13.80 -5.79
C ALA A 122 18.41 13.74 -4.35
N LEU A 123 17.59 13.45 -3.34
CA LEU A 123 18.01 13.26 -1.95
C LEU A 123 18.99 12.09 -1.79
N GLN A 124 18.79 11.00 -2.55
CA GLN A 124 19.76 9.89 -2.61
C GLN A 124 21.11 10.36 -3.16
N HIS A 125 21.10 11.06 -4.28
CA HIS A 125 22.34 11.58 -4.90
C HIS A 125 23.07 12.60 -4.03
N LEU A 126 22.36 13.41 -3.25
CA LEU A 126 22.94 14.38 -2.32
C LEU A 126 23.45 13.74 -1.02
N GLY A 127 23.26 12.44 -0.83
CA GLY A 127 23.69 11.74 0.37
C GLY A 127 22.83 11.99 1.62
N VAL A 128 21.69 12.68 1.48
CA VAL A 128 20.80 12.95 2.62
C VAL A 128 20.24 11.65 3.20
N ILE A 129 19.90 10.70 2.32
CA ILE A 129 19.38 9.39 2.73
C ILE A 129 20.43 8.59 3.49
N SER A 130 21.72 8.66 3.07
CA SER A 130 22.80 8.02 3.81
C SER A 130 22.99 8.60 5.21
N VAL A 131 22.89 9.90 5.36
CA VAL A 131 22.94 10.52 6.70
C VAL A 131 21.82 10.03 7.61
N ILE A 132 20.60 9.90 7.09
CA ILE A 132 19.46 9.35 7.85
C ILE A 132 19.73 7.88 8.20
N GLY A 133 20.20 7.07 7.24
CA GLY A 133 20.58 5.69 7.43
C GLY A 133 21.61 5.53 8.56
N ASP A 134 22.69 6.30 8.53
CA ASP A 134 23.75 6.28 9.55
C ASP A 134 23.23 6.58 10.97
N TYR A 135 22.28 7.52 11.11
CA TYR A 135 21.68 7.80 12.42
C TYR A 135 20.83 6.63 12.93
N VAL A 136 20.06 6.01 12.05
CA VAL A 136 19.24 4.84 12.40
C VAL A 136 20.13 3.65 12.72
N THR A 137 21.19 3.40 11.92
CA THR A 137 22.18 2.35 12.14
C THR A 137 22.86 2.49 13.50
N LYS A 138 23.32 3.69 13.86
CA LYS A 138 23.89 3.96 15.19
C LYS A 138 22.89 3.71 16.32
N GLY A 139 21.62 4.02 16.11
CA GLY A 139 20.54 3.69 17.05
C GLY A 139 20.39 2.20 17.24
N ILE A 140 20.43 1.43 16.17
CA ILE A 140 20.32 -0.03 16.21
C ILE A 140 21.55 -0.67 16.91
N GLU A 141 22.76 -0.21 16.58
CA GLU A 141 24.00 -0.67 17.19
C GLU A 141 24.05 -0.42 18.70
N TYR A 142 23.44 0.67 19.18
CA TYR A 142 23.37 0.95 20.62
C TYR A 142 22.62 -0.13 21.41
N PHE A 143 21.65 -0.79 20.77
CA PHE A 143 20.86 -1.85 21.41
C PHE A 143 21.44 -3.26 21.22
N GLY A 144 22.47 -3.46 20.38
CA GLY A 144 22.98 -4.77 20.00
C GLY A 144 24.51 -4.87 20.01
N THR A 145 25.16 -4.69 21.17
CA THR A 145 26.64 -4.69 21.27
C THR A 145 27.29 -6.04 21.61
N ASP A 146 26.54 -7.10 21.94
CA ASP A 146 27.08 -8.35 22.44
C ASP A 146 26.94 -9.54 21.46
N ALA A 147 27.67 -10.64 21.71
CA ALA A 147 27.87 -11.80 20.84
C ALA A 147 26.61 -12.62 20.47
N GLU A 148 25.45 -12.34 21.02
CA GLU A 148 24.13 -12.80 20.53
C GLU A 148 23.56 -11.86 19.46
N GLY A 149 24.42 -11.03 18.90
CA GLY A 149 24.22 -9.76 18.23
C GLY A 149 23.29 -9.75 17.02
N ASP A 150 23.27 -10.75 16.17
CA ASP A 150 22.55 -10.64 14.89
C ASP A 150 21.04 -10.67 15.05
N VAL A 151 20.52 -11.51 15.95
CA VAL A 151 19.08 -11.60 16.22
C VAL A 151 18.59 -10.37 16.95
N VAL A 152 19.37 -9.87 17.91
CA VAL A 152 19.02 -8.67 18.70
C VAL A 152 19.07 -7.42 17.82
N ARG A 153 20.08 -7.31 16.93
CA ARG A 153 20.18 -6.22 15.96
C ARG A 153 19.02 -6.24 14.97
N LEU A 154 18.67 -7.40 14.43
CA LEU A 154 17.53 -7.54 13.55
C LEU A 154 16.22 -7.15 14.26
N ALA A 155 16.01 -7.64 15.48
CA ALA A 155 14.84 -7.30 16.27
C ALA A 155 14.76 -5.79 16.58
N ALA A 156 15.89 -5.17 16.94
CA ALA A 156 15.97 -3.73 17.16
C ALA A 156 15.67 -2.95 15.87
N ALA A 157 16.23 -3.34 14.74
CA ALA A 157 15.97 -2.72 13.44
C ALA A 157 14.49 -2.80 13.07
N VAL A 158 13.90 -3.99 13.18
CA VAL A 158 12.47 -4.23 12.91
C VAL A 158 11.59 -3.37 13.81
N LEU A 159 11.85 -3.32 15.12
CA LEU A 159 11.06 -2.53 16.07
C LEU A 159 11.21 -1.03 15.83
N ILE A 160 12.41 -0.54 15.58
CA ILE A 160 12.64 0.89 15.30
C ILE A 160 11.92 1.29 14.00
N ILE A 161 12.09 0.53 12.92
CA ILE A 161 11.45 0.81 11.65
C ILE A 161 9.92 0.76 11.80
N LEU A 162 9.38 -0.26 12.47
CA LEU A 162 7.95 -0.41 12.72
C LEU A 162 7.36 0.81 13.45
N TRP A 163 7.97 1.19 14.59
CA TRP A 163 7.44 2.29 15.39
C TRP A 163 7.65 3.66 14.74
N VAL A 164 8.80 3.88 14.09
CA VAL A 164 9.03 5.11 13.34
C VAL A 164 8.03 5.22 12.19
N SER A 165 7.77 4.11 11.49
CA SER A 165 6.78 4.07 10.41
C SER A 165 5.38 4.33 10.91
N ALA A 166 4.95 3.68 12.00
CA ALA A 166 3.63 3.86 12.58
C ALA A 166 3.38 5.31 13.03
N ILE A 167 4.39 5.95 13.64
CA ILE A 167 4.29 7.35 14.08
C ILE A 167 4.30 8.29 12.88
N ALA A 168 5.21 8.09 11.94
CA ALA A 168 5.32 8.96 10.77
C ALA A 168 4.10 8.86 9.86
N SER A 169 3.56 7.65 9.65
CA SER A 169 2.36 7.37 8.87
C SER A 169 1.09 8.02 9.44
N ALA A 170 1.08 8.37 10.73
CA ALA A 170 -0.01 9.13 11.32
C ALA A 170 -0.06 10.60 10.85
N PHE A 171 1.04 11.15 10.32
CA PHE A 171 1.18 12.55 9.93
C PHE A 171 1.49 12.75 8.44
N ILE A 172 2.11 11.76 7.82
CA ILE A 172 2.59 11.80 6.43
C ILE A 172 1.84 10.74 5.65
N ASP A 173 1.44 11.06 4.43
CA ASP A 173 0.81 10.10 3.53
C ASP A 173 1.74 8.90 3.27
N ASN A 174 1.18 7.70 3.25
CA ASN A 174 1.92 6.43 3.19
C ASN A 174 2.82 6.33 1.96
N ILE A 175 2.38 6.82 0.79
CA ILE A 175 3.14 6.67 -0.46
C ILE A 175 4.44 7.50 -0.43
N PRO A 176 4.43 8.83 -0.10
CA PRO A 176 5.65 9.60 0.06
C PRO A 176 6.59 9.05 1.11
N TYR A 177 6.03 8.62 2.25
CA TYR A 177 6.80 8.05 3.34
C TYR A 177 7.52 6.77 2.90
N THR A 178 6.78 5.80 2.37
CA THR A 178 7.33 4.52 1.92
C THR A 178 8.39 4.72 0.83
N ALA A 179 8.13 5.58 -0.17
CA ALA A 179 9.08 5.88 -1.23
C ALA A 179 10.43 6.42 -0.70
N THR A 180 10.39 7.19 0.39
CA THR A 180 11.58 7.75 1.03
C THR A 180 12.29 6.72 1.92
N MET A 181 11.52 5.87 2.62
CA MET A 181 12.07 4.91 3.59
C MET A 181 12.66 3.65 2.94
N ILE A 182 12.18 3.23 1.77
CA ILE A 182 12.74 2.05 1.08
C ILE A 182 14.27 2.17 0.90
N PRO A 183 14.82 3.26 0.33
CA PRO A 183 16.27 3.42 0.22
C PRO A 183 17.00 3.41 1.57
N VAL A 184 16.41 4.00 2.61
CA VAL A 184 16.98 4.01 3.97
C VAL A 184 17.08 2.60 4.52
N VAL A 185 16.00 1.82 4.42
CA VAL A 185 15.95 0.43 4.88
C VAL A 185 16.94 -0.45 4.11
N MET A 186 17.07 -0.25 2.80
CA MET A 186 18.07 -0.95 1.98
C MET A 186 19.51 -0.63 2.42
N GLN A 187 19.79 0.62 2.75
CA GLN A 187 21.10 1.04 3.25
C GLN A 187 21.41 0.38 4.60
N ILE A 188 20.47 0.42 5.55
CA ILE A 188 20.62 -0.21 6.88
C ILE A 188 20.91 -1.72 6.73
N SER A 189 20.17 -2.41 5.87
CA SER A 189 20.38 -3.82 5.57
C SER A 189 21.82 -4.10 5.09
N HIS A 190 22.30 -3.25 4.18
CA HIS A 190 23.64 -3.37 3.64
C HIS A 190 24.74 -3.09 4.67
N GLU A 191 24.60 -2.02 5.46
CA GLU A 191 25.59 -1.61 6.46
C GLU A 191 25.71 -2.59 7.60
N LEU A 192 24.58 -3.06 8.13
CA LEU A 192 24.55 -4.01 9.24
C LEU A 192 24.65 -5.47 8.81
N SER A 193 24.63 -5.76 7.50
CA SER A 193 24.60 -7.11 6.92
C SER A 193 23.46 -7.98 7.48
N ILE A 194 22.28 -7.37 7.73
CA ILE A 194 21.07 -8.02 8.24
C ILE A 194 20.04 -8.20 7.11
N ASP A 195 19.16 -9.20 7.28
CA ASP A 195 18.14 -9.52 6.27
C ASP A 195 17.20 -8.34 6.03
N LEU A 196 17.02 -7.99 4.75
CA LEU A 196 16.16 -6.90 4.29
C LEU A 196 14.68 -7.22 4.48
N SER A 197 14.29 -8.49 4.32
CA SER A 197 12.87 -8.89 4.26
C SER A 197 12.08 -8.52 5.53
N PRO A 198 12.53 -8.82 6.76
CA PRO A 198 11.80 -8.43 7.97
C PRO A 198 11.67 -6.92 8.15
N MET A 199 12.65 -6.14 7.68
CA MET A 199 12.60 -4.68 7.76
C MET A 199 11.62 -4.07 6.77
N ILE A 200 11.50 -4.64 5.56
CA ILE A 200 10.46 -4.23 4.59
C ILE A 200 9.07 -4.52 5.15
N TRP A 201 8.89 -5.67 5.79
CA TRP A 201 7.61 -5.99 6.44
C TRP A 201 7.33 -5.05 7.62
N ALA A 202 8.34 -4.71 8.42
CA ALA A 202 8.18 -3.72 9.48
C ALA A 202 7.74 -2.35 8.95
N LEU A 203 8.31 -1.91 7.82
CA LEU A 203 7.91 -0.69 7.13
C LEU A 203 6.46 -0.76 6.61
N ALA A 204 6.04 -1.92 6.11
CA ALA A 204 4.71 -2.12 5.56
C ALA A 204 3.60 -2.24 6.62
N PHE A 205 3.94 -2.71 7.83
CA PHE A 205 3.01 -2.79 8.96
C PHE A 205 2.90 -1.49 9.77
N GLY A 206 3.91 -0.65 9.77
CA GLY A 206 3.95 0.65 10.45
C GLY A 206 3.30 1.73 9.62
#